data_5b65b72a0a8134fa6e96aaf4222bc527
#
_entry.id   5b65b72a0a8134fa6e96aaf4222bc527
#
_cell.length_a   1.000
_cell.length_b   1.000
_cell.length_c   1.000
_cell.angle_alpha   90.00
_cell.angle_beta   90.00
_cell.angle_gamma   90.00
#
_symmetry.space_group_name_H-M   'P 1'
#
loop_
_entity.id
_entity.type
_entity.pdbx_description
1 polymer ?
#
loop_
_entity_poly.entity_id
_entity_poly.type
_entity_poly.pdbx_seq_one_letter_code
_entity_poly.pdbx_strand_id
1 'polypeptide(L)'
;MFNKEPFHEPQTINDIIFGNPESRLRIEDIVSNTETIPSCGKSAILLYGVFGTGKTSLAKMLPNAIEQGKTSEDLSLPEEMIACQQGFSGPQVMTLIEAILSRSSINASGLHYFIIDEVDNLTKLAQQSLKSALNTTRGVFILTTNNVSQLDKGL
;
A
#
# COMPACT_ATOMS: atom_id res chain seq x y z
N MET A 1 -11.06 4.42 -38.77
CA MET A 1 -11.82 4.04 -37.56
C MET A 1 -10.86 3.35 -36.64
N PHE A 2 -10.46 4.03 -35.54
CA PHE A 2 -9.54 3.44 -34.58
C PHE A 2 -10.36 2.64 -33.58
N ASN A 3 -10.26 1.30 -33.64
CA ASN A 3 -10.72 0.45 -32.55
C ASN A 3 -9.79 0.71 -31.36
N LYS A 4 -10.20 1.58 -30.44
CA LYS A 4 -9.61 1.57 -29.11
C LYS A 4 -10.09 0.28 -28.46
N GLU A 5 -9.17 -0.66 -28.28
CA GLU A 5 -9.45 -1.77 -27.36
C GLU A 5 -9.87 -1.16 -26.03
N PRO A 6 -10.96 -1.65 -25.41
CA PRO A 6 -11.36 -1.13 -24.11
C PRO A 6 -10.22 -1.34 -23.13
N PHE A 7 -9.86 -0.28 -22.41
CA PHE A 7 -8.89 -0.36 -21.33
C PHE A 7 -9.43 -1.32 -20.27
N HIS A 8 -8.81 -2.48 -20.15
CA HIS A 8 -9.14 -3.43 -19.10
C HIS A 8 -8.32 -3.11 -17.87
N GLU A 9 -9.00 -2.71 -16.80
CA GLU A 9 -8.37 -2.55 -15.50
C GLU A 9 -7.80 -3.91 -15.05
N PRO A 10 -6.54 -3.98 -14.57
CA PRO A 10 -5.97 -5.22 -14.08
C PRO A 10 -6.83 -5.82 -12.97
N GLN A 11 -7.10 -7.11 -13.04
CA GLN A 11 -7.90 -7.84 -12.06
C GLN A 11 -7.04 -8.72 -11.14
N THR A 12 -5.86 -9.09 -11.59
CA THR A 12 -4.92 -9.92 -10.83
C THR A 12 -3.52 -9.31 -10.88
N ILE A 13 -2.67 -9.74 -9.94
CA ILE A 13 -1.26 -9.31 -9.91
C ILE A 13 -0.54 -9.70 -11.20
N ASN A 14 -0.92 -10.80 -11.83
CA ASN A 14 -0.34 -11.24 -13.09
C ASN A 14 -0.66 -10.31 -14.26
N ASP A 15 -1.72 -9.51 -14.16
CA ASP A 15 -2.11 -8.53 -15.18
C ASP A 15 -1.27 -7.25 -15.09
N ILE A 16 -0.50 -7.07 -14.03
CA ILE A 16 0.34 -5.89 -13.80
C ILE A 16 1.64 -6.03 -14.57
N ILE A 17 1.98 -4.99 -15.33
CA ILE A 17 3.26 -4.89 -16.03
C ILE A 17 4.27 -4.21 -15.11
N PHE A 18 5.26 -4.97 -14.67
CA PHE A 18 6.37 -4.45 -13.89
C PHE A 18 7.50 -3.99 -14.81
N GLY A 19 8.03 -2.79 -14.56
CA GLY A 19 9.17 -2.26 -15.29
C GLY A 19 10.49 -2.99 -14.98
N ASN A 20 10.51 -3.84 -13.96
CA ASN A 20 11.69 -4.47 -13.42
C ASN A 20 11.32 -5.87 -12.87
N PRO A 21 11.99 -6.96 -13.34
CA PRO A 21 11.71 -8.32 -12.86
C PRO A 21 11.94 -8.51 -11.35
N GLU A 22 12.88 -7.78 -10.77
CA GLU A 22 13.19 -7.83 -9.35
C GLU A 22 12.03 -7.30 -8.50
N SER A 23 11.37 -6.24 -8.95
CA SER A 23 10.17 -5.71 -8.29
C SER A 23 9.04 -6.73 -8.28
N ARG A 24 8.85 -7.45 -9.37
CA ARG A 24 7.86 -8.53 -9.46
C ARG A 24 8.16 -9.66 -8.47
N LEU A 25 9.40 -10.10 -8.40
CA LEU A 25 9.81 -11.16 -7.47
C LEU A 25 9.59 -10.76 -6.01
N ARG A 26 9.89 -9.52 -5.66
CA ARG A 26 9.65 -9.01 -4.30
C ARG A 26 8.17 -9.01 -3.93
N ILE A 27 7.31 -8.60 -4.84
CA ILE A 27 5.85 -8.65 -4.63
C ILE A 27 5.38 -10.10 -4.50
N GLU A 28 5.85 -10.99 -5.34
CA GLU A 28 5.50 -12.42 -5.26
C GLU A 28 5.95 -13.04 -3.94
N ASP A 29 7.14 -12.69 -3.44
CA ASP A 29 7.66 -13.18 -2.16
C ASP A 29 6.81 -12.68 -0.98
N ILE A 30 6.33 -11.44 -1.03
CA ILE A 30 5.45 -10.88 0.00
C ILE A 30 4.09 -11.55 -0.04
N VAL A 31 3.51 -11.72 -1.21
CA VAL A 31 2.19 -12.33 -1.40
C VAL A 31 2.18 -13.80 -1.01
N SER A 32 3.26 -14.53 -1.31
CA SER A 32 3.41 -15.93 -0.91
C SER A 32 3.79 -16.14 0.56
N ASN A 33 4.00 -15.05 1.29
CA ASN A 33 4.51 -15.03 2.66
C ASN A 33 5.93 -15.62 2.82
N THR A 34 6.68 -15.68 1.73
CA THR A 34 8.10 -16.03 1.76
C THR A 34 8.90 -14.91 2.42
N GLU A 35 8.56 -13.66 2.11
CA GLU A 35 8.99 -12.48 2.85
C GLU A 35 7.82 -12.00 3.72
N THR A 36 7.96 -12.08 5.03
CA THR A 36 6.90 -11.73 5.98
C THR A 36 6.84 -10.23 6.23
N ILE A 37 5.67 -9.63 6.09
CA ILE A 37 5.33 -8.26 6.47
C ILE A 37 4.13 -8.30 7.42
N PRO A 38 4.11 -7.57 8.56
CA PRO A 38 5.19 -6.73 9.11
C PRO A 38 6.29 -7.56 9.78
N SER A 39 7.53 -7.12 9.68
CA SER A 39 8.65 -7.73 10.38
C SER A 39 9.77 -6.72 10.63
N CYS A 40 10.35 -6.75 11.82
CA CYS A 40 11.57 -6.01 12.19
C CYS A 40 11.61 -4.55 11.70
N GLY A 41 10.56 -3.77 11.97
CA GLY A 41 10.47 -2.37 11.58
C GLY A 41 10.06 -2.14 10.12
N LYS A 42 9.71 -3.19 9.38
CA LYS A 42 9.19 -3.10 8.01
C LYS A 42 7.72 -3.46 8.00
N SER A 43 6.86 -2.49 7.80
CA SER A 43 5.42 -2.68 7.67
C SER A 43 4.83 -2.01 6.43
N ALA A 44 5.69 -1.47 5.56
CA ALA A 44 5.27 -0.69 4.41
C ALA A 44 5.86 -1.20 3.09
N ILE A 45 5.05 -1.10 2.05
CA ILE A 45 5.43 -1.35 0.67
C ILE A 45 5.25 -0.03 -0.08
N LEU A 46 6.29 0.45 -0.75
CA LEU A 46 6.23 1.66 -1.57
C LEU A 46 6.17 1.28 -3.05
N LEU A 47 5.07 1.64 -3.69
CA LEU A 47 4.89 1.50 -5.14
C LEU A 47 5.16 2.85 -5.81
N TYR A 48 6.11 2.91 -6.70
CA TYR A 48 6.49 4.13 -7.38
C TYR A 48 6.58 3.95 -8.90
N GLY A 49 6.51 5.04 -9.61
CA GLY A 49 6.55 5.09 -11.06
C GLY A 49 5.72 6.25 -11.60
N VAL A 50 5.63 6.36 -12.92
CA VAL A 50 4.84 7.39 -13.58
C VAL A 50 3.35 7.03 -13.62
N PHE A 51 2.51 8.01 -13.93
CA PHE A 51 1.07 7.81 -14.13
C PHE A 51 0.79 6.69 -15.14
N GLY A 52 -0.29 5.94 -14.91
CA GLY A 52 -0.74 4.90 -15.84
C GLY A 52 0.01 3.59 -15.76
N THR A 53 0.86 3.38 -14.74
CA THR A 53 1.63 2.13 -14.55
C THR A 53 0.89 1.06 -13.74
N GLY A 54 -0.36 1.29 -13.32
CA GLY A 54 -1.14 0.34 -12.55
C GLY A 54 -0.83 0.31 -11.05
N LYS A 55 -0.15 1.32 -10.50
CA LYS A 55 0.19 1.39 -9.06
C LYS A 55 -1.03 1.32 -8.16
N THR A 56 -2.06 2.11 -8.45
CA THR A 56 -3.28 2.13 -7.65
C THR A 56 -4.02 0.80 -7.73
N SER A 57 -4.10 0.19 -8.90
CA SER A 57 -4.71 -1.12 -9.09
C SER A 57 -3.96 -2.20 -8.32
N LEU A 58 -2.62 -2.20 -8.37
CA LEU A 58 -1.79 -3.13 -7.60
C LEU A 58 -1.97 -2.89 -6.08
N ALA A 59 -1.99 -1.63 -5.65
CA ALA A 59 -2.19 -1.29 -4.24
C ALA A 59 -3.51 -1.86 -3.70
N LYS A 60 -4.57 -1.80 -4.48
CA LYS A 60 -5.89 -2.34 -4.09
C LYS A 60 -5.93 -3.87 -4.03
N MET A 61 -5.10 -4.55 -4.81
CA MET A 61 -5.05 -6.03 -4.84
C MET A 61 -4.17 -6.63 -3.75
N LEU A 62 -3.15 -5.91 -3.31
CA LEU A 62 -2.15 -6.43 -2.37
C LEU A 62 -2.70 -6.83 -1.01
N PRO A 63 -3.58 -6.05 -0.35
CA PRO A 63 -4.07 -6.43 0.98
C PRO A 63 -4.68 -7.82 1.02
N ASN A 64 -5.60 -8.12 0.13
CA ASN A 64 -6.24 -9.44 0.09
C ASN A 64 -5.26 -10.55 -0.30
N ALA A 65 -4.37 -10.28 -1.25
CA ALA A 65 -3.35 -11.25 -1.66
C ALA A 65 -2.39 -11.59 -0.51
N ILE A 66 -1.98 -10.59 0.27
CA ILE A 66 -1.12 -10.79 1.45
C ILE A 66 -1.86 -11.59 2.52
N GLU A 67 -3.12 -11.26 2.80
CA GLU A 67 -3.93 -12.00 3.77
C GLU A 67 -4.09 -13.46 3.38
N GLN A 68 -4.40 -13.74 2.12
CA GLN A 68 -4.49 -15.11 1.60
C GLN A 68 -3.16 -15.87 1.73
N GLY A 69 -2.04 -15.21 1.49
CA GLY A 69 -0.72 -15.82 1.65
C GLY A 69 -0.38 -16.18 3.10
N LYS A 70 -0.94 -15.44 4.06
CA LYS A 70 -0.71 -15.66 5.50
C LYS A 70 -1.67 -16.67 6.11
N THR A 71 -2.93 -16.63 5.71
CA THR A 71 -4.02 -17.29 6.44
C THR A 71 -4.84 -18.23 5.57
N SER A 72 -4.67 -18.19 4.26
CA SER A 72 -5.52 -18.87 3.27
C SER A 72 -6.97 -18.37 3.27
N GLU A 73 -7.22 -17.23 3.87
CA GLU A 73 -8.54 -16.59 3.94
C GLU A 73 -8.52 -15.22 3.29
N ASP A 74 -9.67 -14.78 2.81
CA ASP A 74 -9.87 -13.42 2.32
C ASP A 74 -9.97 -12.42 3.46
N LEU A 75 -9.80 -11.13 3.14
CA LEU A 75 -10.07 -10.05 4.09
C LEU A 75 -11.51 -10.12 4.58
N SER A 76 -11.69 -10.02 5.89
CA SER A 76 -13.01 -9.94 6.53
C SER A 76 -13.59 -8.52 6.44
N LEU A 77 -12.72 -7.53 6.35
CA LEU A 77 -13.07 -6.12 6.13
C LEU A 77 -12.24 -5.56 4.98
N PRO A 78 -12.80 -4.63 4.19
CA PRO A 78 -12.02 -3.91 3.19
C PRO A 78 -10.83 -3.18 3.84
N GLU A 79 -9.78 -3.01 3.06
CA GLU A 79 -8.66 -2.16 3.43
C GLU A 79 -9.10 -0.70 3.59
N GLU A 80 -8.40 0.03 4.45
CA GLU A 80 -8.60 1.48 4.62
C GLU A 80 -7.82 2.24 3.55
N MET A 81 -8.51 2.98 2.70
CA MET A 81 -7.90 3.77 1.64
C MET A 81 -7.87 5.24 2.00
N ILE A 82 -6.69 5.83 1.98
CA ILE A 82 -6.45 7.25 2.21
C ILE A 82 -5.88 7.86 0.93
N ALA A 83 -6.70 8.60 0.20
CA ALA A 83 -6.26 9.35 -0.96
C ALA A 83 -5.71 10.70 -0.49
N CYS A 84 -4.40 10.90 -0.62
CA CYS A 84 -3.77 12.13 -0.19
C CYS A 84 -4.04 13.26 -1.18
N GLN A 85 -4.65 14.33 -0.69
CA GLN A 85 -4.82 15.56 -1.44
C GLN A 85 -3.65 16.49 -1.13
N GLN A 86 -3.34 17.37 -2.07
CA GLN A 86 -2.28 18.34 -1.88
C GLN A 86 -2.54 19.21 -0.65
N GLY A 87 -1.56 19.29 0.24
CA GLY A 87 -1.68 20.01 1.50
C GLY A 87 -2.40 19.25 2.62
N PHE A 88 -2.68 17.97 2.45
CA PHE A 88 -3.27 17.12 3.51
C PHE A 88 -2.36 17.14 4.74
N SER A 89 -2.91 17.45 5.91
CA SER A 89 -2.11 17.65 7.11
C SER A 89 -1.72 16.34 7.78
N GLY A 90 -0.53 16.33 8.38
CA GLY A 90 -0.04 15.18 9.16
C GLY A 90 -0.98 14.76 10.28
N PRO A 91 -1.52 15.68 11.11
CA PRO A 91 -2.48 15.34 12.17
C PRO A 91 -3.72 14.61 11.68
N GLN A 92 -4.25 14.97 10.52
CA GLN A 92 -5.44 14.29 9.95
C GLN A 92 -5.13 12.83 9.59
N VAL A 93 -4.00 12.59 8.92
CA VAL A 93 -3.57 11.24 8.54
C VAL A 93 -3.29 10.41 9.78
N MET A 94 -2.56 10.96 10.74
CA MET A 94 -2.17 10.27 11.96
C MET A 94 -3.38 9.93 12.83
N THR A 95 -4.31 10.84 13.00
CA THR A 95 -5.53 10.60 13.77
C THR A 95 -6.33 9.45 13.19
N LEU A 96 -6.45 9.38 11.86
CA LEU A 96 -7.17 8.31 11.19
C LEU A 96 -6.48 6.94 11.38
N ILE A 97 -5.17 6.89 11.17
CA ILE A 97 -4.38 5.67 11.32
C ILE A 97 -4.42 5.17 12.77
N GLU A 98 -4.20 6.04 13.74
CA GLU A 98 -4.22 5.69 15.16
C GLU A 98 -5.60 5.19 15.61
N ALA A 99 -6.67 5.81 15.14
CA ALA A 99 -8.02 5.38 15.44
C ALA A 99 -8.29 3.95 14.95
N ILE A 100 -7.80 3.60 13.77
CA ILE A 100 -7.96 2.26 13.19
C ILE A 100 -7.07 1.26 13.92
N LEU A 101 -5.80 1.58 14.16
CA LEU A 101 -4.86 0.69 14.85
C LEU A 101 -5.23 0.44 16.31
N SER A 102 -6.01 1.32 16.93
CA SER A 102 -6.49 1.13 18.31
C SER A 102 -7.56 0.04 18.44
N ARG A 103 -8.17 -0.35 17.31
CA ARG A 103 -9.18 -1.41 17.27
C ARG A 103 -8.53 -2.75 16.95
N SER A 104 -9.12 -3.82 17.45
CA SER A 104 -8.73 -5.16 17.03
C SER A 104 -9.19 -5.41 15.59
N SER A 105 -8.33 -6.00 14.77
CA SER A 105 -8.72 -6.44 13.43
C SER A 105 -9.49 -7.76 13.50
N ILE A 106 -10.53 -7.90 12.69
CA ILE A 106 -11.26 -9.16 12.52
C ILE A 106 -10.70 -10.01 11.36
N ASN A 107 -9.68 -9.53 10.65
CA ASN A 107 -8.96 -10.36 9.69
C ASN A 107 -8.29 -11.54 10.40
N ALA A 108 -8.21 -12.69 9.73
CA ALA A 108 -7.64 -13.89 10.33
C ALA A 108 -6.19 -13.71 10.79
N SER A 109 -5.41 -12.86 10.10
CA SER A 109 -4.04 -12.50 10.50
C SER A 109 -3.98 -11.57 11.72
N GLY A 110 -5.08 -10.91 12.07
CA GLY A 110 -5.11 -9.85 13.08
C GLY A 110 -4.55 -8.52 12.61
N LEU A 111 -4.24 -8.37 11.32
CA LEU A 111 -3.65 -7.18 10.74
C LEU A 111 -4.70 -6.21 10.17
N HIS A 112 -4.40 -4.92 10.28
CA HIS A 112 -5.07 -3.87 9.52
C HIS A 112 -4.29 -3.59 8.23
N TYR A 113 -4.99 -3.25 7.15
CA TYR A 113 -4.37 -2.90 5.88
C TYR A 113 -4.74 -1.48 5.49
N PHE A 114 -3.74 -0.70 5.13
CA PHE A 114 -3.89 0.68 4.70
C PHE A 114 -3.32 0.86 3.31
N ILE A 115 -4.05 1.58 2.46
CA ILE A 115 -3.54 2.08 1.20
C ILE A 115 -3.47 3.61 1.32
N ILE A 116 -2.27 4.16 1.23
CA ILE A 116 -2.05 5.60 1.25
C ILE A 116 -1.61 6.02 -0.14
N ASP A 117 -2.55 6.53 -0.90
CA ASP A 117 -2.36 6.85 -2.31
C ASP A 117 -1.80 8.25 -2.48
N GLU A 118 -0.83 8.39 -3.38
CA GLU A 118 -0.21 9.67 -3.72
C GLU A 118 0.43 10.38 -2.50
N VAL A 119 1.30 9.68 -1.77
CA VAL A 119 1.94 10.19 -0.56
C VAL A 119 2.83 11.42 -0.81
N ASP A 120 3.29 11.64 -2.04
CA ASP A 120 4.03 12.83 -2.43
C ASP A 120 3.19 14.13 -2.36
N ASN A 121 1.86 14.03 -2.29
CA ASN A 121 0.99 15.18 -2.04
C ASN A 121 1.00 15.65 -0.57
N LEU A 122 1.48 14.83 0.35
CA LEU A 122 1.62 15.22 1.75
C LEU A 122 2.72 16.26 1.93
N THR A 123 2.54 17.14 2.91
CA THR A 123 3.62 18.04 3.35
C THR A 123 4.81 17.22 3.90
N LYS A 124 6.00 17.81 3.92
CA LYS A 124 7.17 17.14 4.51
C LYS A 124 6.95 16.76 5.98
N LEU A 125 6.28 17.62 6.72
CA LEU A 125 5.92 17.37 8.11
C LEU A 125 4.96 16.18 8.24
N ALA A 126 3.96 16.09 7.37
CA ALA A 126 3.02 14.97 7.33
C ALA A 126 3.74 13.65 6.99
N GLN A 127 4.68 13.68 6.05
CA GLN A 127 5.49 12.51 5.72
C GLN A 127 6.36 12.05 6.90
N GLN A 128 6.93 12.98 7.66
CA GLN A 128 7.69 12.66 8.87
C GLN A 128 6.80 12.03 9.96
N SER A 129 5.59 12.54 10.14
CA SER A 129 4.63 11.95 11.07
C SER A 129 4.24 10.52 10.64
N LEU A 130 4.05 10.31 9.34
CA LEU A 130 3.73 8.99 8.79
C LEU A 130 4.81 7.95 9.10
N LYS A 131 6.09 8.31 9.08
CA LYS A 131 7.18 7.40 9.44
C LYS A 131 6.98 6.73 10.79
N SER A 132 6.50 7.48 11.77
CA SER A 132 6.25 6.93 13.10
C SER A 132 5.18 5.86 13.09
N ALA A 133 4.15 6.03 12.27
CA ALA A 133 3.07 5.05 12.12
C ALA A 133 3.53 3.76 11.43
N LEU A 134 4.52 3.86 10.52
CA LEU A 134 5.01 2.70 9.76
C LEU A 134 5.81 1.69 10.59
N ASN A 135 6.13 1.98 11.84
CA ASN A 135 6.83 1.09 12.75
C ASN A 135 5.89 0.17 13.55
N THR A 136 4.66 0.00 13.12
CA THR A 136 3.71 -0.90 13.77
C THR A 136 3.92 -2.35 13.37
N THR A 137 3.57 -3.28 14.28
CA THR A 137 3.44 -4.71 13.97
C THR A 137 1.98 -5.12 13.73
N ARG A 138 1.04 -4.18 13.79
CA ARG A 138 -0.41 -4.41 13.76
C ARG A 138 -1.04 -4.09 12.42
N GLY A 139 -0.27 -3.59 11.49
CA GLY A 139 -0.77 -3.18 10.20
C GLY A 139 0.25 -3.29 9.08
N VAL A 140 -0.26 -3.36 7.86
CA VAL A 140 0.52 -3.31 6.62
C VAL A 140 0.10 -2.07 5.85
N PHE A 141 1.07 -1.28 5.43
CA PHE A 141 0.86 -0.03 4.70
C PHE A 141 1.32 -0.19 3.25
N ILE A 142 0.48 0.17 2.32
CA ILE A 142 0.81 0.20 0.90
C ILE A 142 0.74 1.67 0.47
N LEU A 143 1.90 2.21 0.11
CA LEU A 143 2.06 3.60 -0.27
C LEU A 143 2.26 3.69 -1.78
N THR A 144 1.62 4.65 -2.42
CA THR A 144 1.87 4.94 -3.83
C THR A 144 2.43 6.35 -4.00
N THR A 145 3.29 6.52 -4.99
CA THR A 145 3.81 7.84 -5.35
C THR A 145 4.14 7.91 -6.84
N ASN A 146 3.96 9.07 -7.43
CA ASN A 146 4.40 9.37 -8.80
C ASN A 146 5.79 10.02 -8.83
N ASN A 147 6.28 10.47 -7.68
CA ASN A 147 7.54 11.21 -7.60
C ASN A 147 8.29 10.91 -6.30
N VAL A 148 9.18 9.93 -6.38
CA VAL A 148 10.02 9.51 -5.23
C VAL A 148 10.90 10.65 -4.72
N SER A 149 11.34 11.56 -5.58
CA SER A 149 12.19 12.69 -5.19
C SER A 149 11.51 13.69 -4.25
N GLN A 150 10.18 13.72 -4.22
CA GLN A 150 9.41 14.57 -3.31
C GLN A 150 9.16 13.94 -1.95
N LEU A 151 9.57 12.69 -1.75
CA LEU A 151 9.41 12.02 -0.48
C LEU A 151 10.53 12.39 0.49
N ASP A 152 10.21 12.37 1.78
CA ASP A 152 11.21 12.45 2.82
C ASP A 152 12.11 11.21 2.77
N LYS A 153 13.42 11.38 2.98
CA LYS A 153 14.42 10.32 2.79
C LYS A 153 14.23 9.08 3.67
N GLY A 154 13.50 9.20 4.74
CA GLY A 154 13.27 8.08 5.65
C GLY A 154 11.95 7.33 5.40
N LEU A 155 11.15 7.82 4.46
CA LEU A 155 9.83 7.23 4.19
C LEU A 155 9.90 6.03 3.18
#